data_3fa9e8a61729010f2caf1f7000841975
#
_entry.id   3fa9e8a61729010f2caf1f7000841975
#
_cell.length_a   1.000
_cell.length_b   1.000
_cell.length_c   1.000
_cell.angle_alpha   90.00
_cell.angle_beta   90.00
_cell.angle_gamma   90.00
#
_symmetry.space_group_name_H-M   'P 1'
#
loop_
_entity.id
_entity.type
_entity.pdbx_description
1 polymer ?
#
loop_
_entity_poly.entity_id
_entity_poly.type
_entity_poly.pdbx_seq_one_letter_code
_entity_poly.pdbx_strand_id
1 'polypeptide(L)'
;MPLSGATILQVIPHLAAGGAERTAIEVTEALTAAGAKSLVASKGGRLEAELTRAGGELIRIDNLPTKNPLAIRANAGVLAKIATTRNVSLIHARSRAPAWSALWAARQTKLPFVTTYHGVYSAKGSLKRLYNSVMARGDKVIANSEFTARHILAEHPWASGRIVTIHRGVDIAKFSPGNVSADRKETLLKSWKLEPAQSATILLPARLTGWKGHREAIAAAATLKSQGAAFRMLFVGDAQGRDGYSHELATLIAANGLDGQVMMVGHCDDMPAALALADIVIAPSNLPEAFGRVAAEAGAMAVPAIGSSIGAQGEIIVDGLTGLIVPAANPDALADAMGRLLAMGPDGRRIMGEAALVRVRERFTTSALQKATLAVYEGLTGQAR
;
A
#
# COMPACT_ATOMS: atom_id res chain seq x y z
N MET A 1 -0.39 29.38 7.86
CA MET A 1 -0.88 28.04 7.48
C MET A 1 -1.78 27.55 8.62
N PRO A 2 -2.96 26.99 8.35
CA PRO A 2 -3.98 26.66 9.38
C PRO A 2 -3.50 25.70 10.49
N LEU A 3 -2.51 24.83 10.21
CA LEU A 3 -1.93 23.90 11.18
C LEU A 3 -0.64 24.41 11.84
N SER A 4 -0.18 25.62 11.55
CA SER A 4 1.04 26.16 12.15
C SER A 4 0.93 26.19 13.68
N GLY A 5 1.91 25.61 14.37
CA GLY A 5 1.94 25.48 15.82
C GLY A 5 1.06 24.35 16.40
N ALA A 6 0.23 23.67 15.59
CA ALA A 6 -0.53 22.51 16.05
C ALA A 6 0.39 21.31 16.33
N THR A 7 0.00 20.46 17.25
CA THR A 7 0.69 19.18 17.54
C THR A 7 -0.24 18.02 17.22
N ILE A 8 0.14 17.14 16.30
CA ILE A 8 -0.64 15.98 15.91
C ILE A 8 0.01 14.72 16.47
N LEU A 9 -0.77 13.91 17.20
CA LEU A 9 -0.33 12.61 17.73
C LEU A 9 -0.83 11.47 16.86
N GLN A 10 0.07 10.91 16.05
CA GLN A 10 -0.18 9.70 15.28
C GLN A 10 0.09 8.47 16.15
N VAL A 11 -0.80 7.47 16.12
CA VAL A 11 -0.69 6.28 16.97
C VAL A 11 -0.66 5.04 16.08
N ILE A 12 0.47 4.33 16.08
CA ILE A 12 0.71 3.16 15.24
C ILE A 12 1.48 2.08 16.01
N PRO A 13 1.19 0.77 15.84
CA PRO A 13 1.79 -0.26 16.69
C PRO A 13 3.32 -0.37 16.52
N HIS A 14 3.79 -0.35 15.29
CA HIS A 14 5.21 -0.50 14.92
C HIS A 14 5.58 0.49 13.84
N LEU A 15 6.87 0.80 13.69
CA LEU A 15 7.46 1.51 12.55
C LEU A 15 8.31 0.54 11.72
N ALA A 16 7.68 -0.56 11.26
CA ALA A 16 8.32 -1.57 10.42
C ALA A 16 8.31 -1.14 8.93
N ALA A 17 7.97 -2.04 7.99
CA ALA A 17 8.03 -1.77 6.55
C ALA A 17 6.67 -1.83 5.86
N GLY A 18 5.60 -1.58 6.57
CA GLY A 18 4.26 -1.65 6.00
C GLY A 18 3.81 -0.34 5.32
N GLY A 19 2.72 -0.43 4.58
CA GLY A 19 2.16 0.77 3.95
C GLY A 19 1.53 1.75 4.93
N ALA A 20 1.05 1.32 6.10
CA ALA A 20 0.52 2.19 7.13
C ALA A 20 1.63 3.04 7.78
N GLU A 21 2.78 2.41 8.01
CA GLU A 21 3.99 3.01 8.58
C GLU A 21 4.57 4.04 7.61
N ARG A 22 4.66 3.70 6.32
CA ARG A 22 5.09 4.64 5.28
C ARG A 22 4.18 5.86 5.23
N THR A 23 2.85 5.67 5.25
CA THR A 23 1.89 6.78 5.26
C THR A 23 2.01 7.65 6.52
N ALA A 24 2.38 7.07 7.69
CA ALA A 24 2.62 7.88 8.88
C ALA A 24 3.82 8.82 8.70
N ILE A 25 4.87 8.39 8.02
CA ILE A 25 6.05 9.21 7.70
C ILE A 25 5.68 10.28 6.65
N GLU A 26 5.02 9.91 5.57
CA GLU A 26 4.56 10.84 4.52
C GLU A 26 3.70 11.97 5.10
N VAL A 27 2.80 11.65 6.04
CA VAL A 27 1.98 12.66 6.73
C VAL A 27 2.82 13.48 7.72
N THR A 28 3.83 12.88 8.35
CA THR A 28 4.78 13.63 9.19
C THR A 28 5.54 14.69 8.39
N GLU A 29 6.05 14.34 7.21
CA GLU A 29 6.71 15.29 6.29
C GLU A 29 5.80 16.49 5.98
N ALA A 30 4.54 16.22 5.63
CA ALA A 30 3.56 17.26 5.34
C ALA A 30 3.24 18.14 6.55
N LEU A 31 3.12 17.56 7.75
CA LEU A 31 2.91 18.31 8.99
C LEU A 31 4.08 19.22 9.29
N THR A 32 5.31 18.71 9.19
CA THR A 32 6.54 19.49 9.40
C THR A 32 6.62 20.64 8.40
N ALA A 33 6.35 20.40 7.12
CA ALA A 33 6.32 21.42 6.09
C ALA A 33 5.24 22.49 6.33
N ALA A 34 4.12 22.13 6.98
CA ALA A 34 3.05 23.05 7.37
C ALA A 34 3.33 23.81 8.68
N GLY A 35 4.50 23.61 9.32
CA GLY A 35 4.86 24.22 10.60
C GLY A 35 4.16 23.58 11.82
N ALA A 36 3.63 22.39 11.67
CA ALA A 36 3.04 21.59 12.73
C ALA A 36 4.07 20.62 13.33
N LYS A 37 3.84 20.19 14.57
CA LYS A 37 4.62 19.12 15.23
C LYS A 37 3.94 17.78 14.99
N SER A 38 4.72 16.77 14.57
CA SER A 38 4.26 15.38 14.43
C SER A 38 4.88 14.53 15.53
N LEU A 39 4.06 14.05 16.45
CA LEU A 39 4.41 13.04 17.43
C LEU A 39 3.90 11.69 16.94
N VAL A 40 4.73 10.65 17.01
CA VAL A 40 4.35 9.29 16.61
C VAL A 40 4.52 8.35 17.80
N ALA A 41 3.41 7.95 18.42
CA ALA A 41 3.41 6.94 19.47
C ALA A 41 3.49 5.55 18.83
N SER A 42 4.55 4.80 19.14
CA SER A 42 4.82 3.48 18.58
C SER A 42 5.76 2.66 19.46
N LYS A 43 5.79 1.34 19.27
CA LYS A 43 6.86 0.49 19.81
C LYS A 43 8.23 0.77 19.14
N GLY A 44 8.22 1.47 17.99
CA GLY A 44 9.41 1.70 17.18
C GLY A 44 9.60 0.66 16.09
N GLY A 45 10.76 0.72 15.40
CA GLY A 45 11.13 -0.20 14.32
C GLY A 45 12.12 0.42 13.33
N ARG A 46 12.37 -0.27 12.25
CA ARG A 46 13.41 0.09 11.25
C ARG A 46 13.21 1.44 10.54
N LEU A 47 12.01 2.01 10.59
CA LEU A 47 11.71 3.30 9.97
C LEU A 47 11.89 4.50 10.91
N GLU A 48 12.46 4.32 12.10
CA GLU A 48 12.69 5.41 13.07
C GLU A 48 13.58 6.53 12.50
N ALA A 49 14.65 6.17 11.80
CA ALA A 49 15.55 7.13 11.18
C ALA A 49 14.85 7.95 10.07
N GLU A 50 13.93 7.34 9.34
CA GLU A 50 13.13 8.04 8.34
C GLU A 50 12.12 8.99 8.99
N LEU A 51 11.48 8.57 10.09
CA LEU A 51 10.59 9.44 10.86
C LEU A 51 11.32 10.69 11.36
N THR A 52 12.52 10.52 11.91
CA THR A 52 13.35 11.65 12.39
C THR A 52 13.73 12.58 11.24
N ARG A 53 14.13 12.04 10.09
CA ARG A 53 14.43 12.84 8.88
C ARG A 53 13.21 13.61 8.36
N ALA A 54 12.02 13.05 8.51
CA ALA A 54 10.76 13.71 8.20
C ALA A 54 10.36 14.82 9.19
N GLY A 55 11.15 15.04 10.26
CA GLY A 55 10.88 16.02 11.32
C GLY A 55 9.91 15.51 12.39
N GLY A 56 9.62 14.21 12.44
CA GLY A 56 8.76 13.61 13.45
C GLY A 56 9.51 13.20 14.72
N GLU A 57 8.80 13.20 15.85
CA GLU A 57 9.29 12.73 17.14
C GLU A 57 8.64 11.40 17.50
N LEU A 58 9.47 10.37 17.78
CA LEU A 58 9.00 9.08 18.27
C LEU A 58 8.72 9.15 19.78
N ILE A 59 7.50 8.81 20.16
CA ILE A 59 7.13 8.53 21.54
C ILE A 59 7.05 7.01 21.72
N ARG A 60 8.07 6.43 22.35
CA ARG A 60 8.16 4.97 22.49
C ARG A 60 7.19 4.46 23.57
N ILE A 61 6.33 3.52 23.17
CA ILE A 61 5.40 2.79 24.04
C ILE A 61 5.47 1.31 23.68
N ASP A 62 6.26 0.54 24.41
CA ASP A 62 6.58 -0.86 24.06
C ASP A 62 5.36 -1.77 24.04
N ASN A 63 4.39 -1.54 24.92
CA ASN A 63 3.18 -2.35 25.02
C ASN A 63 1.99 -1.79 24.19
N LEU A 64 2.24 -0.87 23.26
CA LEU A 64 1.19 -0.27 22.44
C LEU A 64 0.45 -1.30 21.55
N PRO A 65 1.12 -2.33 20.95
CA PRO A 65 0.47 -3.36 20.11
C PRO A 65 -0.32 -4.41 20.90
N THR A 66 -0.75 -4.12 22.11
CA THR A 66 -1.47 -5.08 22.97
C THR A 66 -2.93 -5.30 22.58
N LYS A 67 -3.46 -6.48 22.93
CA LYS A 67 -4.90 -6.79 22.90
C LYS A 67 -5.45 -7.01 24.32
N ASN A 68 -4.62 -6.93 25.37
CA ASN A 68 -5.05 -7.07 26.75
C ASN A 68 -5.84 -5.82 27.18
N PRO A 69 -7.10 -5.95 27.66
CA PRO A 69 -7.95 -4.81 28.02
C PRO A 69 -7.35 -3.90 29.09
N LEU A 70 -6.67 -4.46 30.09
CA LEU A 70 -6.03 -3.69 31.15
C LEU A 70 -4.85 -2.86 30.61
N ALA A 71 -4.04 -3.47 29.75
CA ALA A 71 -2.95 -2.76 29.12
C ALA A 71 -3.44 -1.71 28.10
N ILE A 72 -4.54 -1.96 27.38
CA ILE A 72 -5.20 -0.97 26.53
C ILE A 72 -5.64 0.24 27.36
N ARG A 73 -6.24 0.01 28.54
CA ARG A 73 -6.63 1.09 29.46
C ARG A 73 -5.44 1.86 30.03
N ALA A 74 -4.38 1.17 30.42
CA ALA A 74 -3.14 1.80 30.87
C ALA A 74 -2.52 2.68 29.77
N ASN A 75 -2.42 2.16 28.53
CA ASN A 75 -1.93 2.90 27.38
C ASN A 75 -2.80 4.15 27.07
N ALA A 76 -4.11 4.08 27.30
CA ALA A 76 -4.98 5.25 27.15
C ALA A 76 -4.59 6.37 28.13
N GLY A 77 -4.30 6.04 29.39
CA GLY A 77 -3.80 7.02 30.37
C GLY A 77 -2.45 7.62 29.97
N VAL A 78 -1.54 6.80 29.45
CA VAL A 78 -0.23 7.28 28.94
C VAL A 78 -0.42 8.24 27.76
N LEU A 79 -1.25 7.86 26.78
CA LEU A 79 -1.55 8.72 25.61
C LEU A 79 -2.25 10.02 26.02
N ALA A 80 -3.18 9.98 26.97
CA ALA A 80 -3.87 11.17 27.50
C ALA A 80 -2.86 12.11 28.21
N LYS A 81 -1.95 11.58 29.00
CA LYS A 81 -0.87 12.37 29.64
C LYS A 81 0.02 13.02 28.58
N ILE A 82 0.45 12.28 27.57
CA ILE A 82 1.23 12.83 26.44
C ILE A 82 0.42 13.94 25.76
N ALA A 83 -0.84 13.71 25.46
CA ALA A 83 -1.70 14.68 24.81
C ALA A 83 -1.78 16.00 25.57
N THR A 84 -1.94 15.94 26.89
CA THR A 84 -1.99 17.12 27.76
C THR A 84 -0.62 17.82 27.87
N THR A 85 0.44 17.07 28.18
CA THR A 85 1.78 17.65 28.42
C THR A 85 2.46 18.19 27.19
N ARG A 86 2.09 17.68 26.00
CA ARG A 86 2.65 18.09 24.71
C ARG A 86 1.71 18.99 23.90
N ASN A 87 0.61 19.48 24.51
CA ASN A 87 -0.40 20.33 23.86
C ASN A 87 -0.88 19.77 22.52
N VAL A 88 -1.25 18.46 22.50
CA VAL A 88 -1.75 17.80 21.30
C VAL A 88 -3.09 18.42 20.89
N SER A 89 -3.26 18.69 19.61
CA SER A 89 -4.46 19.26 19.02
C SER A 89 -5.39 18.21 18.42
N LEU A 90 -4.86 17.01 18.08
CA LEU A 90 -5.61 15.93 17.45
C LEU A 90 -4.87 14.58 17.62
N ILE A 91 -5.63 13.50 17.81
CA ILE A 91 -5.10 12.12 17.87
C ILE A 91 -5.55 11.34 16.63
N HIS A 92 -4.60 10.73 15.92
CA HIS A 92 -4.86 9.91 14.74
C HIS A 92 -4.39 8.47 14.89
N ALA A 93 -5.32 7.51 14.98
CA ALA A 93 -5.02 6.08 15.04
C ALA A 93 -4.93 5.47 13.63
N ARG A 94 -3.81 4.79 13.36
CA ARG A 94 -3.52 4.17 12.05
C ARG A 94 -3.62 2.64 12.06
N SER A 95 -4.04 2.05 13.17
CA SER A 95 -4.17 0.59 13.29
C SER A 95 -5.11 0.22 14.44
N ARG A 96 -5.78 -0.93 14.31
CA ARG A 96 -6.75 -1.44 15.28
C ARG A 96 -6.16 -1.69 16.68
N ALA A 97 -4.94 -2.22 16.75
CA ALA A 97 -4.36 -2.59 18.04
C ALA A 97 -4.30 -1.42 19.02
N PRO A 98 -3.72 -0.25 18.66
CA PRO A 98 -3.67 0.90 19.54
C PRO A 98 -4.92 1.80 19.49
N ALA A 99 -5.87 1.56 18.57
CA ALA A 99 -6.96 2.50 18.34
C ALA A 99 -7.92 2.63 19.52
N TRP A 100 -8.14 1.57 20.32
CA TRP A 100 -8.94 1.67 21.54
C TRP A 100 -8.28 2.55 22.59
N SER A 101 -6.97 2.42 22.79
CA SER A 101 -6.21 3.29 23.69
C SER A 101 -6.26 4.75 23.22
N ALA A 102 -6.08 4.97 21.92
CA ALA A 102 -6.13 6.29 21.31
C ALA A 102 -7.52 6.94 21.41
N LEU A 103 -8.60 6.18 21.16
CA LEU A 103 -9.99 6.65 21.32
C LEU A 103 -10.29 7.06 22.76
N TRP A 104 -9.89 6.25 23.76
CA TRP A 104 -10.12 6.58 25.15
C TRP A 104 -9.30 7.78 25.60
N ALA A 105 -8.06 7.92 25.15
CA ALA A 105 -7.24 9.11 25.37
C ALA A 105 -7.90 10.35 24.77
N ALA A 106 -8.34 10.29 23.52
CA ALA A 106 -9.02 11.39 22.84
C ALA A 106 -10.29 11.84 23.58
N ARG A 107 -11.11 10.89 24.04
CA ARG A 107 -12.32 11.19 24.85
C ARG A 107 -11.98 11.82 26.19
N GLN A 108 -10.96 11.30 26.89
CA GLN A 108 -10.51 11.84 28.18
C GLN A 108 -10.00 13.27 28.06
N THR A 109 -9.32 13.59 26.97
CA THR A 109 -8.72 14.90 26.70
C THR A 109 -9.62 15.83 25.87
N LYS A 110 -10.78 15.34 25.43
CA LYS A 110 -11.75 16.04 24.54
C LYS A 110 -11.13 16.48 23.21
N LEU A 111 -10.14 15.74 22.73
CA LEU A 111 -9.47 16.01 21.46
C LEU A 111 -10.17 15.33 20.28
N PRO A 112 -10.12 15.94 19.08
CA PRO A 112 -10.57 15.28 17.87
C PRO A 112 -9.82 13.95 17.64
N PHE A 113 -10.57 12.93 17.17
CA PHE A 113 -10.06 11.60 16.92
C PHE A 113 -10.25 11.22 15.46
N VAL A 114 -9.15 10.93 14.77
CA VAL A 114 -9.13 10.46 13.37
C VAL A 114 -8.67 9.02 13.33
N THR A 115 -9.20 8.25 12.40
CA THR A 115 -8.74 6.89 12.11
C THR A 115 -8.46 6.73 10.62
N THR A 116 -7.50 5.86 10.25
CA THR A 116 -7.29 5.45 8.86
C THR A 116 -7.39 3.94 8.71
N TYR A 117 -8.29 3.50 7.83
CA TYR A 117 -8.33 2.11 7.38
C TYR A 117 -7.26 1.88 6.31
N HIS A 118 -6.28 1.03 6.63
CA HIS A 118 -5.23 0.61 5.71
C HIS A 118 -5.49 -0.74 5.03
N GLY A 119 -6.63 -1.35 5.33
CA GLY A 119 -7.04 -2.65 4.80
C GLY A 119 -8.46 -3.01 5.18
N VAL A 120 -8.95 -4.09 4.59
CA VAL A 120 -10.26 -4.66 4.91
C VAL A 120 -10.14 -5.52 6.16
N TYR A 121 -11.06 -5.35 7.09
CA TYR A 121 -11.07 -6.08 8.35
C TYR A 121 -12.19 -7.11 8.35
N SER A 122 -11.89 -8.36 8.01
CA SER A 122 -12.87 -9.44 8.15
C SER A 122 -13.27 -9.64 9.62
N ALA A 123 -14.55 -9.66 9.91
CA ALA A 123 -15.09 -9.94 11.23
C ALA A 123 -15.98 -11.19 11.19
N LYS A 124 -15.41 -12.33 11.58
CA LYS A 124 -16.20 -13.51 11.90
C LYS A 124 -16.61 -13.40 13.38
N GLY A 125 -17.91 -13.14 13.66
CA GLY A 125 -18.48 -13.03 15.00
C GLY A 125 -18.55 -11.61 15.58
N SER A 126 -19.51 -11.45 16.53
CA SER A 126 -19.86 -10.15 17.13
C SER A 126 -18.74 -9.47 17.91
N LEU A 127 -17.97 -10.23 18.69
CA LEU A 127 -16.85 -9.70 19.48
C LEU A 127 -15.75 -9.13 18.57
N LYS A 128 -15.44 -9.81 17.46
CA LYS A 128 -14.43 -9.32 16.52
C LYS A 128 -14.95 -8.10 15.76
N ARG A 129 -16.24 -8.04 15.44
CA ARG A 129 -16.87 -6.86 14.85
C ARG A 129 -16.82 -5.67 15.82
N LEU A 130 -17.12 -5.90 17.10
CA LEU A 130 -16.98 -4.87 18.14
C LEU A 130 -15.53 -4.38 18.24
N TYR A 131 -14.55 -5.28 18.30
CA TYR A 131 -13.13 -4.91 18.34
C TYR A 131 -12.72 -4.08 17.13
N ASN A 132 -13.14 -4.47 15.91
CA ASN A 132 -12.83 -3.75 14.68
C ASN A 132 -13.54 -2.39 14.60
N SER A 133 -14.70 -2.24 15.27
CA SER A 133 -15.53 -1.01 15.19
C SER A 133 -14.81 0.25 15.65
N VAL A 134 -13.74 0.12 16.46
CA VAL A 134 -12.96 1.26 16.92
C VAL A 134 -12.44 2.12 15.76
N MET A 135 -12.07 1.48 14.66
CA MET A 135 -11.58 2.19 13.48
C MET A 135 -12.65 3.02 12.78
N ALA A 136 -13.94 2.68 12.96
CA ALA A 136 -15.06 3.46 12.44
C ALA A 136 -15.56 4.55 13.41
N ARG A 137 -14.97 4.68 14.62
CA ARG A 137 -15.41 5.61 15.69
C ARG A 137 -14.68 6.96 15.67
N GLY A 138 -13.86 7.24 14.66
CA GLY A 138 -13.25 8.56 14.47
C GLY A 138 -14.32 9.64 14.21
N ASP A 139 -14.03 10.89 14.57
CA ASP A 139 -14.78 12.06 14.13
C ASP A 139 -14.67 12.21 12.61
N LYS A 140 -13.52 11.83 12.06
CA LYS A 140 -13.32 11.49 10.65
C LYS A 140 -12.64 10.13 10.52
N VAL A 141 -13.10 9.37 9.53
CA VAL A 141 -12.63 8.01 9.22
C VAL A 141 -12.07 8.03 7.80
N ILE A 142 -10.76 7.99 7.68
CA ILE A 142 -10.09 7.97 6.38
C ILE A 142 -10.11 6.54 5.82
N ALA A 143 -10.72 6.37 4.66
CA ALA A 143 -10.65 5.16 3.85
C ALA A 143 -9.60 5.34 2.75
N ASN A 144 -8.70 4.38 2.59
CA ASN A 144 -7.61 4.48 1.60
C ASN A 144 -8.03 4.17 0.15
N SER A 145 -9.32 3.93 -0.07
CA SER A 145 -9.96 3.72 -1.38
C SER A 145 -11.49 3.77 -1.25
N GLU A 146 -12.20 3.94 -2.34
CA GLU A 146 -13.66 3.85 -2.40
C GLU A 146 -14.13 2.43 -2.04
N PHE A 147 -13.39 1.40 -2.44
CA PHE A 147 -13.64 0.03 -2.04
C PHE A 147 -13.62 -0.11 -0.50
N THR A 148 -12.62 0.46 0.16
CA THR A 148 -12.52 0.44 1.62
C THR A 148 -13.64 1.27 2.25
N ALA A 149 -14.03 2.41 1.68
CA ALA A 149 -15.15 3.21 2.15
C ALA A 149 -16.47 2.44 2.11
N ARG A 150 -16.76 1.76 0.99
CA ARG A 150 -17.93 0.87 0.87
C ARG A 150 -17.91 -0.26 1.90
N HIS A 151 -16.75 -0.88 2.12
CA HIS A 151 -16.58 -1.93 3.14
C HIS A 151 -16.88 -1.40 4.56
N ILE A 152 -16.38 -0.21 4.90
CA ILE A 152 -16.63 0.41 6.21
C ILE A 152 -18.13 0.65 6.39
N LEU A 153 -18.82 1.19 5.37
CA LEU A 153 -20.26 1.44 5.41
C LEU A 153 -21.08 0.15 5.55
N ALA A 154 -20.69 -0.91 4.87
CA ALA A 154 -21.35 -2.21 4.97
C ALA A 154 -21.23 -2.82 6.38
N GLU A 155 -20.04 -2.72 7.01
CA GLU A 155 -19.80 -3.24 8.35
C GLU A 155 -20.31 -2.31 9.48
N HIS A 156 -20.30 -0.99 9.23
CA HIS A 156 -20.56 0.06 10.20
C HIS A 156 -21.41 1.19 9.60
N PRO A 157 -22.72 0.98 9.27
CA PRO A 157 -23.58 1.98 8.61
C PRO A 157 -23.67 3.30 9.37
N TRP A 158 -23.54 3.25 10.70
CA TRP A 158 -23.56 4.41 11.58
C TRP A 158 -22.35 5.35 11.41
N ALA A 159 -21.31 4.94 10.69
CA ALA A 159 -20.16 5.79 10.35
C ALA A 159 -20.43 6.68 9.12
N SER A 160 -21.59 6.59 8.49
CA SER A 160 -22.01 7.45 7.38
C SER A 160 -21.82 8.93 7.76
N GLY A 161 -21.33 9.75 6.81
CA GLY A 161 -21.03 11.18 7.04
C GLY A 161 -19.68 11.47 7.71
N ARG A 162 -19.00 10.46 8.27
CA ARG A 162 -17.64 10.61 8.83
C ARG A 162 -16.56 10.09 7.92
N ILE A 163 -16.91 9.26 6.93
CA ILE A 163 -15.94 8.62 6.04
C ILE A 163 -15.48 9.64 5.00
N VAL A 164 -14.16 9.70 4.82
CA VAL A 164 -13.51 10.49 3.77
C VAL A 164 -12.57 9.55 3.03
N THR A 165 -12.74 9.44 1.71
CA THR A 165 -11.81 8.66 0.89
C THR A 165 -10.58 9.50 0.59
N ILE A 166 -9.42 9.02 1.03
CA ILE A 166 -8.11 9.57 0.71
C ILE A 166 -7.26 8.43 0.19
N HIS A 167 -7.09 8.37 -1.11
CA HIS A 167 -6.27 7.34 -1.74
C HIS A 167 -4.83 7.41 -1.25
N ARG A 168 -4.16 6.26 -1.21
CA ARG A 168 -2.72 6.26 -0.99
C ARG A 168 -2.01 6.93 -2.14
N GLY A 169 -0.85 7.51 -1.82
CA GLY A 169 0.01 8.12 -2.80
C GLY A 169 1.17 7.24 -3.22
N VAL A 170 1.68 7.53 -4.41
CA VAL A 170 2.99 7.12 -4.90
C VAL A 170 3.90 8.33 -4.91
N ASP A 171 5.12 8.16 -4.46
CA ASP A 171 6.17 9.17 -4.58
C ASP A 171 6.63 9.22 -6.05
N ILE A 172 6.08 10.19 -6.79
CA ILE A 172 6.38 10.38 -8.22
C ILE A 172 7.79 10.92 -8.50
N ALA A 173 8.52 11.37 -7.48
CA ALA A 173 9.93 11.69 -7.62
C ALA A 173 10.77 10.42 -7.57
N LYS A 174 10.43 9.49 -6.68
CA LYS A 174 11.09 8.17 -6.58
C LYS A 174 10.70 7.26 -7.74
N PHE A 175 9.39 7.16 -8.05
CA PHE A 175 8.85 6.35 -9.14
C PHE A 175 8.65 7.24 -10.37
N SER A 176 9.76 7.49 -11.08
CA SER A 176 9.80 8.28 -12.31
C SER A 176 10.73 7.60 -13.33
N PRO A 177 10.27 7.33 -14.56
CA PRO A 177 11.11 6.71 -15.58
C PRO A 177 12.42 7.46 -15.83
N GLY A 178 12.38 8.80 -15.81
CA GLY A 178 13.54 9.65 -16.03
C GLY A 178 14.61 9.60 -14.91
N ASN A 179 14.24 9.07 -13.73
CA ASN A 179 15.14 8.99 -12.57
C ASN A 179 15.82 7.61 -12.43
N VAL A 180 15.62 6.71 -13.41
CA VAL A 180 16.25 5.39 -13.43
C VAL A 180 17.32 5.35 -14.52
N SER A 181 18.59 5.43 -14.12
CA SER A 181 19.72 5.35 -15.05
C SER A 181 19.93 3.94 -15.61
N ALA A 182 20.66 3.84 -16.74
CA ALA A 182 21.06 2.56 -17.30
C ALA A 182 21.86 1.73 -16.30
N ASP A 183 22.77 2.35 -15.55
CA ASP A 183 23.62 1.68 -14.55
C ASP A 183 22.80 1.06 -13.41
N ARG A 184 21.72 1.70 -12.97
CA ARG A 184 20.82 1.11 -11.96
C ARG A 184 20.15 -0.15 -12.48
N LYS A 185 19.68 -0.13 -13.73
CA LYS A 185 19.08 -1.31 -14.39
C LYS A 185 20.10 -2.44 -14.55
N GLU A 186 21.30 -2.12 -15.00
CA GLU A 186 22.38 -3.08 -15.16
C GLU A 186 22.82 -3.69 -13.83
N THR A 187 22.99 -2.86 -12.79
CA THR A 187 23.31 -3.31 -11.43
C THR A 187 22.26 -4.28 -10.90
N LEU A 188 20.99 -3.98 -11.15
CA LEU A 188 19.89 -4.83 -10.71
C LEU A 188 19.88 -6.17 -11.47
N LEU A 189 20.05 -6.16 -12.80
CA LEU A 189 20.16 -7.37 -13.61
C LEU A 189 21.32 -8.25 -13.14
N LYS A 190 22.49 -7.67 -12.90
CA LYS A 190 23.65 -8.40 -12.35
C LYS A 190 23.35 -9.02 -10.99
N SER A 191 22.68 -8.30 -10.10
CA SER A 191 22.28 -8.83 -8.78
C SER A 191 21.32 -10.00 -8.89
N TRP A 192 20.47 -10.02 -9.89
CA TRP A 192 19.55 -11.10 -10.21
C TRP A 192 20.19 -12.21 -11.07
N LYS A 193 21.43 -12.04 -11.49
CA LYS A 193 22.15 -12.94 -12.42
C LYS A 193 21.40 -13.13 -13.74
N LEU A 194 20.86 -12.04 -14.27
CA LEU A 194 20.09 -12.01 -15.50
C LEU A 194 20.78 -11.16 -16.56
N GLU A 195 20.68 -11.62 -17.80
CA GLU A 195 21.02 -10.82 -18.98
C GLU A 195 19.86 -9.89 -19.38
N PRO A 196 20.14 -8.82 -20.14
CA PRO A 196 19.10 -8.03 -20.77
C PRO A 196 18.13 -8.92 -21.55
N ALA A 197 16.81 -8.67 -21.42
CA ALA A 197 15.83 -9.49 -22.09
C ALA A 197 15.79 -9.22 -23.59
N GLN A 198 15.66 -10.29 -24.39
CA GLN A 198 15.38 -10.22 -25.83
C GLN A 198 13.89 -10.25 -26.15
N SER A 199 13.05 -10.48 -25.13
CA SER A 199 11.60 -10.53 -25.21
C SER A 199 10.97 -9.67 -24.12
N ALA A 200 9.67 -9.44 -24.20
CA ALA A 200 8.97 -8.64 -23.20
C ALA A 200 9.12 -9.20 -21.79
N THR A 201 9.38 -8.34 -20.82
CA THR A 201 9.49 -8.68 -19.41
C THR A 201 8.18 -8.41 -18.68
N ILE A 202 7.60 -9.45 -18.09
CA ILE A 202 6.41 -9.39 -17.23
C ILE A 202 6.87 -9.44 -15.79
N LEU A 203 6.48 -8.46 -14.97
CA LEU A 203 6.90 -8.37 -13.58
C LEU A 203 5.72 -8.61 -12.63
N LEU A 204 5.90 -9.48 -11.62
CA LEU A 204 4.98 -9.65 -10.50
C LEU A 204 5.68 -9.22 -9.20
N PRO A 205 5.58 -7.93 -8.80
CA PRO A 205 6.21 -7.44 -7.58
C PRO A 205 5.29 -7.70 -6.38
N ALA A 206 5.54 -8.80 -5.68
CA ALA A 206 4.75 -9.18 -4.51
C ALA A 206 5.54 -10.09 -3.57
N ARG A 207 5.24 -10.02 -2.28
CA ARG A 207 5.69 -11.05 -1.33
C ARG A 207 5.18 -12.41 -1.78
N LEU A 208 5.99 -13.45 -1.64
CA LEU A 208 5.57 -14.81 -1.95
C LEU A 208 4.53 -15.29 -0.93
N THR A 209 3.26 -15.09 -1.27
CA THR A 209 2.09 -15.48 -0.47
C THR A 209 0.99 -15.98 -1.39
N GLY A 210 0.24 -17.02 -0.98
CA GLY A 210 -0.74 -17.67 -1.84
C GLY A 210 -1.83 -16.77 -2.43
N TRP A 211 -2.15 -15.66 -1.75
CA TRP A 211 -3.19 -14.73 -2.22
C TRP A 211 -2.71 -13.69 -3.24
N LYS A 212 -1.41 -13.63 -3.54
CA LYS A 212 -0.83 -12.69 -4.53
C LYS A 212 -0.88 -13.20 -5.96
N GLY A 213 -1.39 -14.42 -6.19
CA GLY A 213 -1.68 -14.93 -7.51
C GLY A 213 -0.47 -15.48 -8.28
N HIS A 214 0.59 -15.90 -7.59
CA HIS A 214 1.76 -16.50 -8.25
C HIS A 214 1.43 -17.82 -8.95
N ARG A 215 0.53 -18.66 -8.38
CA ARG A 215 0.08 -19.92 -9.02
C ARG A 215 -0.67 -19.62 -10.32
N GLU A 216 -1.56 -18.64 -10.28
CA GLU A 216 -2.33 -18.18 -11.43
C GLU A 216 -1.41 -17.60 -12.50
N ALA A 217 -0.37 -16.87 -12.10
CA ALA A 217 0.63 -16.33 -13.03
C ALA A 217 1.45 -17.44 -13.69
N ILE A 218 1.82 -18.51 -12.94
CA ILE A 218 2.51 -19.67 -13.53
C ILE A 218 1.60 -20.40 -14.51
N ALA A 219 0.34 -20.66 -14.16
CA ALA A 219 -0.62 -21.31 -15.05
C ALA A 219 -0.85 -20.50 -16.33
N ALA A 220 -1.03 -19.17 -16.20
CA ALA A 220 -1.17 -18.27 -17.33
C ALA A 220 0.10 -18.23 -18.21
N ALA A 221 1.29 -18.28 -17.59
CA ALA A 221 2.55 -18.38 -18.32
C ALA A 221 2.67 -19.68 -19.13
N ALA A 222 2.20 -20.82 -18.58
CA ALA A 222 2.17 -22.09 -19.28
C ALA A 222 1.26 -22.02 -20.51
N THR A 223 0.08 -21.41 -20.40
CA THR A 223 -0.84 -21.19 -21.52
C THR A 223 -0.17 -20.33 -22.61
N LEU A 224 0.45 -19.20 -22.24
CA LEU A 224 1.15 -18.34 -23.21
C LEU A 224 2.30 -19.07 -23.91
N LYS A 225 3.07 -19.86 -23.16
CA LYS A 225 4.15 -20.68 -23.75
C LYS A 225 3.60 -21.69 -24.77
N SER A 226 2.50 -22.38 -24.47
CA SER A 226 1.87 -23.33 -25.38
C SER A 226 1.37 -22.65 -26.69
N GLN A 227 1.05 -21.36 -26.60
CA GLN A 227 0.68 -20.51 -27.74
C GLN A 227 1.88 -19.94 -28.51
N GLY A 228 3.10 -20.27 -28.10
CA GLY A 228 4.34 -19.80 -28.73
C GLY A 228 4.74 -18.36 -28.40
N ALA A 229 4.16 -17.74 -27.36
CA ALA A 229 4.50 -16.39 -26.97
C ALA A 229 5.90 -16.30 -26.36
N ALA A 230 6.71 -15.33 -26.82
CA ALA A 230 8.02 -15.03 -26.28
C ALA A 230 7.93 -13.98 -25.17
N PHE A 231 8.27 -14.33 -23.94
CA PHE A 231 8.30 -13.44 -22.79
C PHE A 231 9.27 -13.96 -21.72
N ARG A 232 9.64 -13.09 -20.79
CA ARG A 232 10.29 -13.42 -19.51
C ARG A 232 9.38 -12.96 -18.38
N MET A 233 9.18 -13.77 -17.34
CA MET A 233 8.39 -13.39 -16.17
C MET A 233 9.24 -13.41 -14.91
N LEU A 234 9.20 -12.33 -14.13
CA LEU A 234 9.98 -12.18 -12.91
C LEU A 234 9.05 -12.01 -11.69
N PHE A 235 9.17 -12.88 -10.70
CA PHE A 235 8.55 -12.72 -9.39
C PHE A 235 9.52 -11.98 -8.48
N VAL A 236 9.19 -10.75 -8.13
CA VAL A 236 10.03 -9.87 -7.32
C VAL A 236 9.46 -9.75 -5.91
N GLY A 237 10.11 -10.37 -4.96
CA GLY A 237 9.72 -10.38 -3.55
C GLY A 237 10.24 -11.62 -2.85
N ASP A 238 10.22 -11.59 -1.52
CA ASP A 238 10.71 -12.67 -0.69
C ASP A 238 9.58 -13.48 -0.03
N ALA A 239 9.94 -14.64 0.48
CA ALA A 239 9.03 -15.52 1.18
C ALA A 239 8.75 -15.08 2.63
N GLN A 240 9.59 -14.23 3.22
CA GLN A 240 9.50 -13.81 4.63
C GLN A 240 9.31 -15.00 5.60
N GLY A 241 10.14 -16.04 5.43
CA GLY A 241 10.09 -17.26 6.22
C GLY A 241 9.01 -18.29 5.78
N ARG A 242 8.43 -18.13 4.58
CA ARG A 242 7.46 -19.09 4.00
C ARG A 242 8.13 -19.97 2.95
N ASP A 243 9.23 -20.63 3.30
CA ASP A 243 10.07 -21.38 2.37
C ASP A 243 9.31 -22.51 1.65
N GLY A 244 8.33 -23.15 2.32
CA GLY A 244 7.46 -24.13 1.70
C GLY A 244 6.67 -23.59 0.49
N TYR A 245 6.23 -22.33 0.53
CA TYR A 245 5.54 -21.74 -0.62
C TYR A 245 6.49 -21.40 -1.76
N SER A 246 7.71 -20.97 -1.49
CA SER A 246 8.74 -20.76 -2.52
C SER A 246 9.10 -22.07 -3.20
N HIS A 247 9.25 -23.17 -2.44
CA HIS A 247 9.51 -24.51 -2.99
C HIS A 247 8.36 -25.01 -3.86
N GLU A 248 7.12 -24.81 -3.42
CA GLU A 248 5.93 -25.14 -4.20
C GLU A 248 5.93 -24.39 -5.55
N LEU A 249 6.22 -23.09 -5.56
CA LEU A 249 6.27 -22.31 -6.80
C LEU A 249 7.38 -22.79 -7.73
N ALA A 250 8.57 -23.13 -7.21
CA ALA A 250 9.66 -23.70 -8.00
C ALA A 250 9.25 -25.03 -8.65
N THR A 251 8.58 -25.89 -7.90
CA THR A 251 8.05 -27.17 -8.41
C THR A 251 7.02 -26.95 -9.52
N LEU A 252 6.11 -25.97 -9.35
CA LEU A 252 5.12 -25.65 -10.38
C LEU A 252 5.77 -25.07 -11.67
N ILE A 253 6.79 -24.23 -11.53
CA ILE A 253 7.56 -23.71 -12.67
C ILE A 253 8.19 -24.85 -13.46
N ALA A 254 8.91 -25.75 -12.78
CA ALA A 254 9.55 -26.89 -13.41
C ALA A 254 8.54 -27.87 -14.05
N ALA A 255 7.45 -28.20 -13.34
CA ALA A 255 6.41 -29.10 -13.83
C ALA A 255 5.70 -28.59 -15.10
N ASN A 256 5.66 -27.26 -15.30
CA ASN A 256 5.14 -26.64 -16.53
C ASN A 256 6.23 -26.33 -17.58
N GLY A 257 7.46 -26.77 -17.35
CA GLY A 257 8.59 -26.56 -18.25
C GLY A 257 8.96 -25.08 -18.41
N LEU A 258 8.71 -24.25 -17.42
CA LEU A 258 8.90 -22.78 -17.46
C LEU A 258 10.29 -22.36 -16.92
N ASP A 259 11.20 -23.30 -16.68
CA ASP A 259 12.55 -22.99 -16.22
C ASP A 259 13.25 -22.00 -17.16
N GLY A 260 13.88 -20.99 -16.59
CA GLY A 260 14.52 -19.91 -17.33
C GLY A 260 13.57 -18.88 -17.96
N GLN A 261 12.28 -19.17 -18.05
CA GLN A 261 11.26 -18.22 -18.54
C GLN A 261 10.49 -17.54 -17.40
N VAL A 262 10.20 -18.26 -16.32
CA VAL A 262 9.63 -17.72 -15.08
C VAL A 262 10.65 -17.86 -13.95
N MET A 263 11.03 -16.77 -13.30
CA MET A 263 12.10 -16.75 -12.30
C MET A 263 11.69 -16.00 -11.04
N MET A 264 12.05 -16.53 -9.88
CA MET A 264 11.95 -15.86 -8.59
C MET A 264 13.28 -15.17 -8.28
N VAL A 265 13.30 -13.85 -8.30
CA VAL A 265 14.54 -13.05 -8.15
C VAL A 265 14.78 -12.54 -6.73
N GLY A 266 13.88 -12.87 -5.80
CA GLY A 266 14.02 -12.50 -4.40
C GLY A 266 13.64 -11.06 -4.09
N HIS A 267 14.12 -10.55 -2.95
CA HIS A 267 13.86 -9.18 -2.50
C HIS A 267 14.51 -8.15 -3.42
N CYS A 268 13.85 -7.00 -3.57
CA CYS A 268 14.36 -5.88 -4.35
C CYS A 268 14.20 -4.58 -3.56
N ASP A 269 15.30 -3.89 -3.28
CA ASP A 269 15.31 -2.58 -2.63
C ASP A 269 15.10 -1.45 -3.65
N ASP A 270 15.50 -1.65 -4.90
CA ASP A 270 15.32 -0.69 -5.99
C ASP A 270 14.12 -1.05 -6.88
N MET A 271 12.91 -0.93 -6.33
CA MET A 271 11.69 -1.21 -7.08
C MET A 271 11.48 -0.30 -8.30
N PRO A 272 11.85 1.00 -8.30
CA PRO A 272 11.83 1.80 -9.53
C PRO A 272 12.67 1.21 -10.66
N ALA A 273 13.88 0.71 -10.37
CA ALA A 273 14.72 0.05 -11.40
C ALA A 273 14.09 -1.26 -11.88
N ALA A 274 13.48 -2.05 -10.97
CA ALA A 274 12.75 -3.26 -11.33
C ALA A 274 11.57 -2.97 -12.28
N LEU A 275 10.78 -1.95 -11.97
CA LEU A 275 9.65 -1.53 -12.82
C LEU A 275 10.11 -0.95 -14.15
N ALA A 276 11.27 -0.28 -14.19
CA ALA A 276 11.86 0.24 -15.44
C ALA A 276 12.42 -0.86 -16.37
N LEU A 277 12.57 -2.10 -15.88
CA LEU A 277 12.88 -3.28 -16.67
C LEU A 277 11.64 -4.00 -17.19
N ALA A 278 10.45 -3.63 -16.72
CA ALA A 278 9.21 -4.29 -17.05
C ALA A 278 8.52 -3.67 -18.26
N ASP A 279 7.99 -4.49 -19.15
CA ASP A 279 7.06 -4.12 -20.21
C ASP A 279 5.60 -4.22 -19.74
N ILE A 280 5.33 -5.12 -18.81
CA ILE A 280 4.01 -5.40 -18.24
C ILE A 280 4.18 -5.70 -16.76
N VAL A 281 3.33 -5.13 -15.93
CA VAL A 281 3.23 -5.49 -14.50
C VAL A 281 1.95 -6.26 -14.26
N ILE A 282 2.01 -7.34 -13.48
CA ILE A 282 0.82 -8.08 -13.09
C ILE A 282 0.65 -8.07 -11.56
N ALA A 283 -0.58 -7.89 -11.13
CA ALA A 283 -0.99 -7.91 -9.72
C ALA A 283 -2.27 -8.76 -9.55
N PRO A 284 -2.20 -10.09 -9.85
CA PRO A 284 -3.37 -10.96 -9.96
C PRO A 284 -3.82 -11.48 -8.59
N SER A 285 -3.98 -10.59 -7.62
CA SER A 285 -4.33 -10.95 -6.25
C SER A 285 -5.68 -11.68 -6.16
N ASN A 286 -5.73 -12.80 -5.40
CA ASN A 286 -6.94 -13.61 -5.18
C ASN A 286 -7.77 -13.14 -3.98
N LEU A 287 -7.26 -12.19 -3.20
CA LEU A 287 -8.00 -11.49 -2.15
C LEU A 287 -8.03 -10.00 -2.43
N PRO A 288 -9.08 -9.30 -1.99
CA PRO A 288 -9.23 -7.88 -2.25
C PRO A 288 -8.07 -7.05 -1.72
N GLU A 289 -7.43 -6.29 -2.58
CA GLU A 289 -6.46 -5.29 -2.18
C GLU A 289 -7.18 -3.98 -1.78
N ALA A 290 -6.75 -3.42 -0.66
CA ALA A 290 -7.37 -2.19 -0.15
C ALA A 290 -7.01 -0.94 -0.96
N PHE A 291 -5.94 -0.99 -1.77
CA PHE A 291 -5.54 0.10 -2.67
C PHE A 291 -4.97 -0.42 -3.99
N GLY A 292 -3.95 -1.29 -3.99
CA GLY A 292 -3.28 -1.74 -5.22
C GLY A 292 -2.01 -0.95 -5.51
N ARG A 293 -1.12 -0.84 -4.53
CA ARG A 293 0.16 -0.09 -4.66
C ARG A 293 0.96 -0.47 -5.90
N VAL A 294 1.01 -1.75 -6.22
CA VAL A 294 1.76 -2.27 -7.38
C VAL A 294 1.28 -1.63 -8.69
N ALA A 295 -0.04 -1.56 -8.89
CA ALA A 295 -0.60 -0.93 -10.08
C ALA A 295 -0.32 0.58 -10.14
N ALA A 296 -0.36 1.26 -8.99
CA ALA A 296 -0.06 2.70 -8.92
C ALA A 296 1.44 2.97 -9.15
N GLU A 297 2.33 2.17 -8.59
CA GLU A 297 3.78 2.26 -8.80
C GLU A 297 4.16 1.95 -10.25
N ALA A 298 3.54 0.92 -10.87
CA ALA A 298 3.70 0.61 -12.29
C ALA A 298 3.25 1.78 -13.18
N GLY A 299 2.07 2.33 -12.92
CA GLY A 299 1.56 3.50 -13.64
C GLY A 299 2.46 4.72 -13.48
N ALA A 300 3.01 4.99 -12.29
CA ALA A 300 4.00 6.06 -12.07
C ALA A 300 5.27 5.88 -12.91
N MET A 301 5.63 4.64 -13.22
CA MET A 301 6.76 4.26 -14.08
C MET A 301 6.38 4.12 -15.57
N ALA A 302 5.18 4.57 -15.96
CA ALA A 302 4.64 4.43 -17.32
C ALA A 302 4.60 2.97 -17.81
N VAL A 303 4.36 2.00 -16.93
CA VAL A 303 4.23 0.59 -17.26
C VAL A 303 2.77 0.16 -17.11
N PRO A 304 2.13 -0.42 -18.15
CA PRO A 304 0.77 -0.90 -18.05
C PRO A 304 0.67 -2.07 -17.06
N ALA A 305 -0.41 -2.07 -16.27
CA ALA A 305 -0.62 -3.10 -15.26
C ALA A 305 -1.86 -3.95 -15.58
N ILE A 306 -1.79 -5.25 -15.25
CA ILE A 306 -2.95 -6.15 -15.20
C ILE A 306 -3.29 -6.39 -13.73
N GLY A 307 -4.50 -6.02 -13.32
CA GLY A 307 -4.98 -6.16 -11.96
C GLY A 307 -6.22 -7.05 -11.85
N SER A 308 -6.49 -7.54 -10.63
CA SER A 308 -7.73 -8.28 -10.37
C SER A 308 -8.93 -7.37 -10.19
N SER A 309 -10.12 -7.80 -10.62
CA SER A 309 -11.38 -7.07 -10.48
C SER A 309 -11.90 -6.94 -9.04
N ILE A 310 -11.24 -7.60 -8.08
CA ILE A 310 -11.61 -7.54 -6.67
C ILE A 310 -10.77 -6.50 -5.91
N GLY A 311 -11.39 -5.78 -4.97
CA GLY A 311 -10.72 -4.73 -4.21
C GLY A 311 -10.68 -3.39 -4.94
N ALA A 312 -9.60 -2.64 -4.71
CA ALA A 312 -9.45 -1.27 -5.18
C ALA A 312 -8.63 -1.11 -6.47
N GLN A 313 -8.17 -2.20 -7.08
CA GLN A 313 -7.30 -2.09 -8.26
C GLN A 313 -7.99 -1.39 -9.44
N GLY A 314 -9.30 -1.61 -9.63
CA GLY A 314 -10.11 -0.91 -10.64
C GLY A 314 -10.31 0.59 -10.38
N GLU A 315 -9.90 1.11 -9.21
CA GLU A 315 -9.85 2.55 -8.97
C GLU A 315 -8.61 3.19 -9.59
N ILE A 316 -7.53 2.42 -9.71
CA ILE A 316 -6.24 2.83 -10.27
C ILE A 316 -6.21 2.54 -11.77
N ILE A 317 -6.50 1.29 -12.15
CA ILE A 317 -6.50 0.83 -13.55
C ILE A 317 -7.86 1.15 -14.17
N VAL A 318 -7.85 1.85 -15.30
CA VAL A 318 -9.00 1.98 -16.19
C VAL A 318 -8.85 0.92 -17.26
N ASP A 319 -9.73 -0.08 -17.24
CA ASP A 319 -9.66 -1.23 -18.15
C ASP A 319 -9.63 -0.82 -19.62
N GLY A 320 -8.69 -1.37 -20.37
CA GLY A 320 -8.45 -1.08 -21.77
C GLY A 320 -7.74 0.25 -22.07
N LEU A 321 -7.59 1.16 -21.09
CA LEU A 321 -6.97 2.48 -21.27
C LEU A 321 -5.62 2.60 -20.58
N THR A 322 -5.54 2.26 -19.27
CA THR A 322 -4.32 2.41 -18.47
C THR A 322 -3.74 1.08 -18.01
N GLY A 323 -4.34 -0.01 -18.43
CA GLY A 323 -4.04 -1.38 -18.09
C GLY A 323 -5.24 -2.27 -18.35
N LEU A 324 -5.23 -3.48 -17.79
CA LEU A 324 -6.33 -4.41 -17.94
C LEU A 324 -6.80 -4.93 -16.56
N ILE A 325 -8.09 -5.25 -16.46
CA ILE A 325 -8.69 -5.84 -15.27
C ILE A 325 -9.19 -7.25 -15.61
N VAL A 326 -8.81 -8.22 -14.80
CA VAL A 326 -9.21 -9.63 -14.98
C VAL A 326 -9.94 -10.15 -13.73
N PRO A 327 -10.82 -11.16 -13.87
CA PRO A 327 -11.40 -11.84 -12.72
C PRO A 327 -10.31 -12.44 -11.83
N ALA A 328 -10.50 -12.37 -10.51
CA ALA A 328 -9.57 -12.96 -9.56
C ALA A 328 -9.58 -14.50 -9.68
N ALA A 329 -8.44 -15.13 -9.37
CA ALA A 329 -8.26 -16.58 -9.42
C ALA A 329 -8.65 -17.19 -10.79
N ASN A 330 -8.45 -16.46 -11.88
CA ASN A 330 -8.73 -16.89 -13.24
C ASN A 330 -7.46 -16.83 -14.11
N PRO A 331 -6.69 -17.92 -14.18
CA PRO A 331 -5.43 -17.96 -14.95
C PRO A 331 -5.65 -17.80 -16.46
N ASP A 332 -6.77 -18.26 -17.02
CA ASP A 332 -7.06 -18.14 -18.44
C ASP A 332 -7.31 -16.68 -18.82
N ALA A 333 -8.13 -15.96 -18.06
CA ALA A 333 -8.33 -14.53 -18.28
C ALA A 333 -7.02 -13.72 -18.07
N LEU A 334 -6.15 -14.17 -17.16
CA LEU A 334 -4.83 -13.55 -16.98
C LEU A 334 -3.93 -13.82 -18.18
N ALA A 335 -3.94 -15.04 -18.72
CA ALA A 335 -3.19 -15.39 -19.94
C ALA A 335 -3.66 -14.56 -21.14
N ASP A 336 -4.98 -14.46 -21.35
CA ASP A 336 -5.56 -13.65 -22.42
C ASP A 336 -5.16 -12.18 -22.29
N ALA A 337 -5.22 -11.60 -21.09
CA ALA A 337 -4.83 -10.22 -20.85
C ALA A 337 -3.33 -9.99 -21.11
N MET A 338 -2.46 -10.90 -20.63
CA MET A 338 -1.02 -10.85 -20.94
C MET A 338 -0.76 -10.99 -22.42
N GLY A 339 -1.43 -11.94 -23.10
CA GLY A 339 -1.33 -12.16 -24.54
C GLY A 339 -1.72 -10.90 -25.34
N ARG A 340 -2.80 -10.24 -24.94
CA ARG A 340 -3.24 -8.95 -25.56
C ARG A 340 -2.17 -7.88 -25.43
N LEU A 341 -1.59 -7.69 -24.23
CA LEU A 341 -0.53 -6.68 -24.04
C LEU A 341 0.76 -7.05 -24.79
N LEU A 342 1.09 -8.33 -24.90
CA LEU A 342 2.24 -8.77 -25.71
C LEU A 342 2.00 -8.48 -27.18
N ALA A 343 0.81 -8.79 -27.71
CA ALA A 343 0.42 -8.58 -29.11
C ALA A 343 0.32 -7.08 -29.51
N MET A 344 0.08 -6.18 -28.56
CA MET A 344 0.10 -4.72 -28.80
C MET A 344 1.48 -4.19 -29.20
N GLY A 345 2.53 -4.96 -29.01
CA GLY A 345 3.90 -4.53 -29.24
C GLY A 345 4.39 -3.45 -28.26
N PRO A 346 5.65 -3.02 -28.39
CA PRO A 346 6.24 -2.01 -27.48
C PRO A 346 5.51 -0.67 -27.51
N ASP A 347 5.12 -0.19 -28.68
CA ASP A 347 4.46 1.12 -28.84
C ASP A 347 3.06 1.14 -28.21
N GLY A 348 2.27 0.09 -28.41
CA GLY A 348 0.96 0.00 -27.77
C GLY A 348 1.04 -0.03 -26.25
N ARG A 349 1.99 -0.81 -25.71
CA ARG A 349 2.25 -0.83 -24.25
C ARG A 349 2.73 0.53 -23.73
N ARG A 350 3.58 1.23 -24.49
CA ARG A 350 4.05 2.57 -24.13
C ARG A 350 2.90 3.57 -24.05
N ILE A 351 2.00 3.60 -25.04
CA ILE A 351 0.83 4.48 -25.03
C ILE A 351 -0.06 4.21 -23.81
N MET A 352 -0.35 2.96 -23.52
CA MET A 352 -1.15 2.57 -22.34
C MET A 352 -0.44 2.94 -21.02
N GLY A 353 0.87 2.75 -20.93
CA GLY A 353 1.68 3.13 -19.79
C GLY A 353 1.72 4.64 -19.57
N GLU A 354 1.82 5.45 -20.63
CA GLU A 354 1.77 6.91 -20.55
C GLU A 354 0.40 7.39 -20.05
N ALA A 355 -0.69 6.77 -20.49
CA ALA A 355 -2.03 7.05 -19.97
C ALA A 355 -2.13 6.70 -18.47
N ALA A 356 -1.50 5.60 -18.03
CA ALA A 356 -1.42 5.23 -16.62
C ALA A 356 -0.62 6.26 -15.81
N LEU A 357 0.50 6.75 -16.33
CA LEU A 357 1.33 7.80 -15.70
C LEU A 357 0.54 9.09 -15.51
N VAL A 358 -0.18 9.55 -16.51
CA VAL A 358 -1.03 10.76 -16.40
C VAL A 358 -2.04 10.58 -15.26
N ARG A 359 -2.77 9.45 -15.25
CA ARG A 359 -3.75 9.16 -14.21
C ARG A 359 -3.15 9.13 -12.81
N VAL A 360 -1.98 8.49 -12.63
CA VAL A 360 -1.32 8.43 -11.31
C VAL A 360 -0.89 9.80 -10.85
N ARG A 361 -0.32 10.62 -11.74
CA ARG A 361 0.09 12.00 -11.42
C ARG A 361 -1.07 12.89 -11.00
N GLU A 362 -2.23 12.71 -11.60
CA GLU A 362 -3.42 13.51 -11.29
C GLU A 362 -4.09 13.09 -9.97
N ARG A 363 -4.09 11.79 -9.64
CA ARG A 363 -4.98 11.28 -8.59
C ARG A 363 -4.31 10.56 -7.44
N PHE A 364 -3.12 9.97 -7.65
CA PHE A 364 -2.53 9.01 -6.72
C PHE A 364 -1.12 9.39 -6.29
N THR A 365 -0.84 10.68 -6.09
CA THR A 365 0.46 11.14 -5.62
C THR A 365 0.51 11.23 -4.09
N THR A 366 1.71 11.07 -3.53
CA THR A 366 1.94 11.32 -2.10
C THR A 366 1.52 12.74 -1.70
N SER A 367 1.76 13.74 -2.55
CA SER A 367 1.34 15.12 -2.31
C SER A 367 -0.18 15.27 -2.21
N ALA A 368 -0.95 14.57 -3.07
CA ALA A 368 -2.42 14.58 -2.99
C ALA A 368 -2.93 13.96 -1.68
N LEU A 369 -2.36 12.82 -1.26
CA LEU A 369 -2.64 12.19 0.03
C LEU A 369 -2.33 13.13 1.20
N GLN A 370 -1.16 13.75 1.18
CA GLN A 370 -0.70 14.69 2.20
C GLN A 370 -1.66 15.88 2.32
N LYS A 371 -1.94 16.56 1.21
CA LYS A 371 -2.87 17.70 1.15
C LYS A 371 -4.27 17.34 1.68
N ALA A 372 -4.83 16.23 1.23
CA ALA A 372 -6.15 15.79 1.67
C ALA A 372 -6.17 15.42 3.16
N THR A 373 -5.10 14.80 3.68
CA THR A 373 -4.99 14.45 5.10
C THR A 373 -4.88 15.70 5.97
N LEU A 374 -4.07 16.69 5.57
CA LEU A 374 -3.96 17.96 6.29
C LEU A 374 -5.29 18.69 6.30
N ALA A 375 -6.05 18.72 5.21
CA ALA A 375 -7.38 19.33 5.15
C ALA A 375 -8.35 18.71 6.16
N VAL A 376 -8.29 17.38 6.37
CA VAL A 376 -9.08 16.72 7.42
C VAL A 376 -8.68 17.23 8.82
N TYR A 377 -7.40 17.37 9.09
CA TYR A 377 -6.93 17.86 10.39
C TYR A 377 -7.33 19.32 10.62
N GLU A 378 -7.16 20.18 9.62
CA GLU A 378 -7.55 21.59 9.65
C GLU A 378 -9.04 21.76 9.97
N GLY A 379 -9.90 20.99 9.29
CA GLY A 379 -11.33 21.02 9.53
C GLY A 379 -11.74 20.63 10.95
N LEU A 380 -10.95 19.80 11.63
CA LEU A 380 -11.23 19.34 13.00
C LEU A 380 -10.59 20.25 14.05
N THR A 381 -9.38 20.75 13.82
CA THR A 381 -8.67 21.62 14.79
C THR A 381 -9.17 23.06 14.75
N GLY A 382 -9.65 23.55 13.61
CA GLY A 382 -10.25 24.88 13.46
C GLY A 382 -11.63 25.05 14.12
N GLN A 383 -12.35 23.94 14.33
CA GLN A 383 -13.65 23.94 15.01
C GLN A 383 -13.55 23.87 16.55
N ALA A 384 -12.37 23.57 17.07
CA ALA A 384 -12.13 23.39 18.51
C ALA A 384 -11.70 24.68 19.24
N ARG A 385 -11.87 25.87 18.60
CA ARG A 385 -11.59 27.18 19.21
C ARG A 385 -12.86 27.94 19.53
#